data_58b98862df1f8c8ccdb5d69aadf35e34
#
_entry.id   58b98862df1f8c8ccdb5d69aadf35e34
#
_cell.length_a   1.000
_cell.length_b   1.000
_cell.length_c   1.000
_cell.angle_alpha   90.00
_cell.angle_beta   90.00
_cell.angle_gamma   90.00
#
_symmetry.space_group_name_H-M   'P 1'
#
loop_
_entity.id
_entity.type
_entity.pdbx_description
1 polymer ?
#
loop_
_entity_poly.entity_id
_entity_poly.type
_entity_poly.pdbx_seq_one_letter_code
_entity_poly.pdbx_strand_id
1 'polypeptide(L)'
;MTPLTSAGGPHPASIPASIPTPPHTTASGLSYVPGGHDSPWHTYLAQVERVIPYLGDLSRWAETLMRPKRALVVDVPIELDNGTIAHFEGYRVQHNLSRGPGKGGVRYHPDVTLEEVMALAA
;
A
#
# COMPACT_ATOMS: atom_id res chain seq x y z
N MET A 1 -34.57 -60.19 -10.32
CA MET A 1 -33.86 -59.47 -9.26
C MET A 1 -32.48 -59.07 -9.80
N THR A 2 -32.36 -57.86 -10.28
CA THR A 2 -31.14 -57.32 -10.88
C THR A 2 -30.51 -56.36 -9.85
N PRO A 3 -29.24 -56.47 -9.49
CA PRO A 3 -28.61 -55.54 -8.56
C PRO A 3 -28.31 -54.18 -9.20
N LEU A 4 -28.69 -53.12 -8.52
CA LEU A 4 -28.35 -51.74 -8.84
C LEU A 4 -26.82 -51.49 -8.67
N THR A 5 -26.18 -51.10 -9.77
CA THR A 5 -24.81 -50.63 -9.77
C THR A 5 -24.78 -49.21 -9.22
N SER A 6 -24.12 -48.99 -8.08
CA SER A 6 -23.87 -47.69 -7.50
C SER A 6 -22.86 -46.92 -8.35
N ALA A 7 -23.32 -45.83 -8.97
CA ALA A 7 -22.42 -44.89 -9.66
C ALA A 7 -21.67 -44.04 -8.61
N GLY A 8 -20.34 -44.19 -8.57
CA GLY A 8 -19.47 -43.35 -7.75
C GLY A 8 -19.50 -41.89 -8.24
N GLY A 9 -19.91 -40.99 -7.35
CA GLY A 9 -19.88 -39.55 -7.61
C GLY A 9 -18.41 -39.05 -7.78
N PRO A 10 -18.24 -37.90 -8.42
CA PRO A 10 -16.88 -37.35 -8.65
C PRO A 10 -16.21 -36.98 -7.31
N HIS A 11 -15.00 -37.51 -7.15
CA HIS A 11 -14.14 -37.16 -6.03
C HIS A 11 -13.91 -35.65 -6.03
N PRO A 12 -13.99 -34.94 -4.88
CA PRO A 12 -13.59 -33.54 -4.82
C PRO A 12 -12.10 -33.42 -5.13
N ALA A 13 -11.79 -32.55 -6.09
CA ALA A 13 -10.41 -32.25 -6.49
C ALA A 13 -9.60 -31.85 -5.24
N SER A 14 -8.48 -32.53 -5.02
CA SER A 14 -7.56 -32.23 -3.93
C SER A 14 -7.06 -30.80 -4.07
N ILE A 15 -7.36 -29.97 -3.07
CA ILE A 15 -6.80 -28.62 -2.94
C ILE A 15 -5.27 -28.75 -2.82
N PRO A 16 -4.47 -28.08 -3.64
CA PRO A 16 -3.03 -28.14 -3.52
C PRO A 16 -2.60 -27.63 -2.13
N ALA A 17 -1.82 -28.43 -1.43
CA ALA A 17 -1.45 -28.24 -0.03
C ALA A 17 -0.46 -27.08 0.23
N SER A 18 -0.10 -26.27 -0.79
CA SER A 18 0.77 -25.12 -0.62
C SER A 18 0.30 -23.99 -1.53
N ILE A 19 -0.31 -22.97 -0.93
CA ILE A 19 -0.40 -21.65 -1.55
C ILE A 19 1.06 -21.18 -1.66
N PRO A 20 1.58 -20.84 -2.85
CA PRO A 20 2.92 -20.29 -2.95
C PRO A 20 2.97 -19.02 -2.12
N THR A 21 3.80 -19.00 -1.09
CA THR A 21 4.07 -17.79 -0.31
C THR A 21 4.63 -16.77 -1.29
N PRO A 22 4.00 -15.60 -1.45
CA PRO A 22 4.56 -14.56 -2.30
C PRO A 22 5.98 -14.27 -1.82
N PRO A 23 6.92 -13.99 -2.73
CA PRO A 23 8.28 -13.66 -2.33
C PRO A 23 8.19 -12.52 -1.33
N HIS A 24 8.70 -12.75 -0.12
CA HIS A 24 8.86 -11.70 0.87
C HIS A 24 9.81 -10.68 0.25
N THR A 25 9.23 -9.63 -0.32
CA THR A 25 10.01 -8.50 -0.80
C THR A 25 10.68 -7.92 0.43
N THR A 26 11.98 -8.15 0.52
CA THR A 26 12.83 -7.50 1.51
C THR A 26 12.48 -6.01 1.56
N ALA A 27 12.25 -5.53 2.71
CA ALA A 27 11.52 -4.39 3.21
C ALA A 27 11.82 -2.99 2.63
N SER A 28 12.39 -2.82 1.47
CA SER A 28 12.81 -1.48 1.00
C SER A 28 11.90 -0.82 -0.04
N GLY A 29 10.86 -1.47 -0.54
CA GLY A 29 10.07 -0.83 -1.57
C GLY A 29 8.62 -1.29 -1.63
N LEU A 30 7.70 -0.38 -1.46
CA LEU A 30 6.38 -0.54 -2.02
C LEU A 30 6.55 -0.50 -3.55
N SER A 31 6.01 -1.49 -4.27
CA SER A 31 6.25 -1.66 -5.71
C SER A 31 5.79 -0.49 -6.58
N TYR A 32 5.02 0.43 -6.01
CA TYR A 32 4.49 1.62 -6.67
C TYR A 32 5.23 2.92 -6.27
N VAL A 33 6.25 2.84 -5.41
CA VAL A 33 7.06 3.99 -5.03
C VAL A 33 8.38 3.95 -5.79
N PRO A 34 8.67 4.90 -6.67
CA PRO A 34 9.95 4.99 -7.34
C PRO A 34 11.08 5.15 -6.33
N GLY A 35 12.13 4.34 -6.45
CA GLY A 35 13.27 4.40 -5.55
C GLY A 35 14.19 5.58 -5.86
N GLY A 36 13.95 6.73 -5.22
CA GLY A 36 14.87 7.87 -5.22
C GLY A 36 15.54 8.00 -3.86
N HIS A 37 16.86 8.13 -3.79
CA HIS A 37 17.59 8.19 -2.52
C HIS A 37 17.38 9.49 -1.71
N ASP A 38 16.81 10.54 -2.31
CA ASP A 38 16.66 11.87 -1.70
C ASP A 38 15.19 12.30 -1.52
N SER A 39 14.27 11.36 -1.44
CA SER A 39 12.86 11.69 -1.26
C SER A 39 12.50 11.95 0.22
N PRO A 40 11.49 12.78 0.50
CA PRO A 40 10.95 12.96 1.86
C PRO A 40 10.53 11.64 2.51
N TRP A 41 10.05 10.66 1.72
CA TRP A 41 9.71 9.33 2.20
C TRP A 41 10.92 8.56 2.72
N HIS A 42 12.06 8.61 2.02
CA HIS A 42 13.30 7.98 2.50
C HIS A 42 13.81 8.64 3.79
N THR A 43 13.70 9.95 3.90
CA THR A 43 14.03 10.66 5.14
C THR A 43 13.19 10.15 6.32
N TYR A 44 11.88 9.97 6.11
CA TYR A 44 10.99 9.40 7.12
C TYR A 44 11.41 7.97 7.50
N LEU A 45 11.66 7.09 6.52
CA LEU A 45 12.10 5.72 6.77
C LEU A 45 13.40 5.68 7.59
N ALA A 46 14.38 6.50 7.24
CA ALA A 46 15.64 6.59 7.98
C ALA A 46 15.44 7.06 9.44
N GLN A 47 14.46 7.91 9.71
CA GLN A 47 14.11 8.32 11.07
C GLN A 47 13.47 7.16 11.85
N VAL A 48 12.57 6.41 11.24
CA VAL A 48 11.97 5.21 11.87
C VAL A 48 13.06 4.20 12.21
N GLU A 49 13.97 3.91 11.28
CA GLU A 49 15.09 2.98 11.51
C GLU A 49 15.94 3.37 12.73
N ARG A 50 16.19 4.66 12.93
CA ARG A 50 16.93 5.16 14.12
C ARG A 50 16.20 4.92 15.43
N VAL A 51 14.87 4.84 15.40
CA VAL A 51 14.05 4.65 16.60
C VAL A 51 13.88 3.16 16.96
N ILE A 52 14.00 2.25 15.98
CA ILE A 52 13.81 0.80 16.21
C ILE A 52 14.56 0.27 17.41
N PRO A 53 15.86 0.58 17.64
CA PRO A 53 16.60 0.08 18.80
C PRO A 53 16.01 0.47 20.16
N TYR A 54 15.23 1.54 20.20
CA TYR A 54 14.61 2.06 21.43
C TYR A 54 13.19 1.54 21.67
N LEU A 55 12.61 0.81 20.71
CA LEU A 55 11.24 0.32 20.80
C LEU A 55 11.09 -0.95 21.67
N GLY A 56 12.19 -1.63 22.01
CA GLY A 56 12.12 -2.88 22.76
C GLY A 56 11.18 -3.90 22.09
N ASP A 57 10.23 -4.43 22.84
CA ASP A 57 9.25 -5.42 22.36
C ASP A 57 8.33 -4.87 21.24
N LEU A 58 8.24 -3.56 21.10
CA LEU A 58 7.45 -2.91 20.04
C LEU A 58 8.18 -2.91 18.70
N SER A 59 9.47 -3.26 18.64
CA SER A 59 10.26 -3.31 17.40
C SER A 59 9.63 -4.20 16.32
N ARG A 60 8.88 -5.24 16.72
CA ARG A 60 8.10 -6.08 15.81
C ARG A 60 7.06 -5.33 14.97
N TRP A 61 6.69 -4.12 15.38
CA TRP A 61 5.73 -3.28 14.67
C TRP A 61 6.39 -2.23 13.77
N ALA A 62 7.74 -2.19 13.75
CA ALA A 62 8.48 -1.19 12.98
C ALA A 62 8.09 -1.19 11.49
N GLU A 63 7.95 -2.37 10.88
CA GLU A 63 7.50 -2.46 9.47
C GLU A 63 6.12 -1.84 9.25
N THR A 64 5.23 -1.90 10.24
CA THR A 64 3.90 -1.26 10.14
C THR A 64 4.01 0.25 10.13
N LEU A 65 5.00 0.81 10.85
CA LEU A 65 5.30 2.25 10.80
C LEU A 65 5.93 2.67 9.48
N MET A 66 6.62 1.77 8.80
CA MET A 66 7.31 2.02 7.53
C MET A 66 6.42 1.81 6.30
N ARG A 67 5.15 1.50 6.48
CA ARG A 67 4.23 1.19 5.37
C ARG A 67 2.90 1.91 5.52
N PRO A 68 2.49 2.71 4.53
CA PRO A 68 1.16 3.28 4.55
C PRO A 68 0.10 2.19 4.43
N LYS A 69 -1.02 2.39 5.10
CA LYS A 69 -2.16 1.47 5.09
C LYS A 69 -2.78 1.35 3.70
N ARG A 70 -2.86 2.48 2.99
CA ARG A 70 -3.32 2.54 1.60
C ARG A 70 -2.87 3.84 0.93
N ALA A 71 -2.70 3.76 -0.37
CA ALA A 71 -2.60 4.90 -1.26
C ALA A 71 -3.65 4.75 -2.37
N LEU A 72 -4.33 5.84 -2.69
CA LEU A 72 -5.26 5.94 -3.80
C LEU A 72 -4.71 6.97 -4.77
N VAL A 73 -4.59 6.60 -6.02
CA VAL A 73 -4.23 7.49 -7.12
C VAL A 73 -5.44 7.60 -8.03
N VAL A 74 -5.84 8.81 -8.35
CA VAL A 74 -7.03 9.10 -9.14
C VAL A 74 -6.70 10.08 -10.26
N ASP A 75 -7.40 9.96 -11.38
CA ASP A 75 -7.45 10.98 -12.41
C ASP A 75 -8.49 12.05 -12.04
N VAL A 76 -8.08 13.31 -12.10
CA VAL A 76 -8.93 14.46 -11.80
C VAL A 76 -9.00 15.34 -13.06
N PRO A 77 -10.03 15.15 -13.92
CA PRO A 77 -10.25 16.05 -15.06
C PRO A 77 -10.79 17.40 -14.59
N ILE A 78 -10.18 18.47 -15.07
CA ILE A 78 -10.57 19.85 -14.77
C ILE A 78 -10.71 20.63 -16.07
N GLU A 79 -11.82 21.35 -16.24
CA GLU A 79 -11.97 22.33 -17.29
C GLU A 79 -11.19 23.59 -16.92
N LEU A 80 -10.26 23.97 -17.79
CA LEU A 80 -9.47 25.19 -17.66
C LEU A 80 -10.24 26.41 -18.18
N ASP A 81 -9.78 27.63 -17.83
CA ASP A 81 -10.39 28.89 -18.21
C ASP A 81 -10.51 29.08 -19.75
N ASN A 82 -9.69 28.39 -20.52
CA ASN A 82 -9.72 28.39 -21.98
C ASN A 82 -10.68 27.35 -22.58
N GLY A 83 -11.46 26.62 -21.75
CA GLY A 83 -12.40 25.60 -22.14
C GLY A 83 -11.79 24.24 -22.52
N THR A 84 -10.48 24.05 -22.33
CA THR A 84 -9.84 22.75 -22.54
C THR A 84 -9.90 21.89 -21.26
N ILE A 85 -9.97 20.56 -21.42
CA ILE A 85 -9.92 19.65 -20.29
C ILE A 85 -8.45 19.26 -20.05
N ALA A 86 -7.99 19.50 -18.83
CA ALA A 86 -6.69 19.02 -18.33
C ALA A 86 -6.91 17.88 -17.34
N HIS A 87 -5.99 16.93 -17.32
CA HIS A 87 -6.00 15.78 -16.43
C HIS A 87 -4.88 15.92 -15.39
N PHE A 88 -5.21 15.75 -14.13
CA PHE A 88 -4.27 15.83 -13.01
C PHE A 88 -4.32 14.55 -12.19
N GLU A 89 -3.17 14.10 -11.70
CA GLU A 89 -3.14 13.02 -10.73
C GLU A 89 -3.44 13.54 -9.32
N GLY A 90 -4.40 12.90 -8.66
CA GLY A 90 -4.72 13.12 -7.25
C GLY A 90 -4.23 11.98 -6.37
N TYR A 91 -3.57 12.29 -5.26
CA TYR A 91 -3.06 11.30 -4.31
C TYR A 91 -3.79 11.39 -2.98
N ARG A 92 -4.27 10.25 -2.48
CA ARG A 92 -4.81 10.12 -1.13
C ARG A 92 -4.07 9.02 -0.39
N VAL A 93 -3.22 9.39 0.55
CA VAL A 93 -2.49 8.43 1.40
C VAL A 93 -3.09 8.40 2.80
N GLN A 94 -3.27 7.19 3.33
CA GLN A 94 -3.65 6.94 4.71
C GLN A 94 -2.57 6.05 5.33
N HIS A 95 -1.74 6.63 6.18
CA HIS A 95 -0.60 5.92 6.76
C HIS A 95 -1.05 5.01 7.91
N ASN A 96 -1.70 5.57 8.91
CA ASN A 96 -2.15 4.83 10.09
C ASN A 96 -3.57 5.24 10.48
N LEU A 97 -4.44 4.25 10.69
CA LEU A 97 -5.84 4.44 11.07
C LEU A 97 -6.15 3.91 12.47
N SER A 98 -5.13 3.51 13.25
CA SER A 98 -5.32 2.88 14.57
C SER A 98 -5.97 3.82 15.60
N ARG A 99 -5.82 5.13 15.42
CA ARG A 99 -6.40 6.16 16.30
C ARG A 99 -7.67 6.80 15.78
N GLY A 100 -8.20 6.32 14.66
CA GLY A 100 -9.40 6.86 14.05
C GLY A 100 -9.25 7.10 12.54
N PRO A 101 -10.23 7.78 11.91
CA PRO A 101 -10.20 8.05 10.48
C PRO A 101 -9.00 8.95 10.12
N GLY A 102 -8.38 8.65 8.97
CA GLY A 102 -7.29 9.47 8.44
C GLY A 102 -7.77 10.88 8.13
N LYS A 103 -7.16 11.88 8.75
CA LYS A 103 -7.45 13.31 8.59
C LYS A 103 -6.14 14.06 8.35
N GLY A 104 -6.12 14.91 7.36
CA GLY A 104 -4.95 15.70 7.03
C GLY A 104 -5.32 16.91 6.16
N GLY A 105 -4.30 17.68 5.78
CA GLY A 105 -4.42 18.79 4.86
C GLY A 105 -4.54 18.36 3.41
N VAL A 106 -4.72 19.34 2.52
CA VAL A 106 -4.66 19.20 1.08
C VAL A 106 -3.53 20.09 0.57
N ARG A 107 -2.71 19.57 -0.35
CA ARG A 107 -1.65 20.31 -1.01
C ARG A 107 -1.94 20.38 -2.50
N TYR A 108 -1.88 21.57 -3.04
CA TYR A 108 -1.99 21.84 -4.47
C TYR A 108 -0.65 22.37 -4.96
N HIS A 109 0.06 21.59 -5.76
CA HIS A 109 1.32 21.99 -6.38
C HIS A 109 1.58 21.11 -7.61
N PRO A 110 2.09 21.65 -8.72
CA PRO A 110 2.32 20.88 -9.93
C PRO A 110 3.34 19.74 -9.77
N ASP A 111 4.29 19.90 -8.87
CA ASP A 111 5.37 18.95 -8.65
C ASP A 111 5.11 17.99 -7.46
N VAL A 112 3.87 17.90 -6.97
CA VAL A 112 3.51 16.93 -5.91
C VAL A 112 3.75 15.51 -6.39
N THR A 113 4.46 14.73 -5.58
CA THR A 113 4.70 13.31 -5.82
C THR A 113 4.00 12.44 -4.79
N LEU A 114 3.74 11.18 -5.15
CA LEU A 114 3.18 10.19 -4.22
C LEU A 114 4.09 10.03 -2.98
N GLU A 115 5.41 10.02 -3.15
CA GLU A 115 6.38 9.90 -2.05
C GLU A 115 6.28 11.06 -1.06
N GLU A 116 6.12 12.28 -1.56
CA GLU A 116 5.90 13.44 -0.71
C GLU A 116 4.61 13.31 0.10
N VAL A 117 3.52 12.92 -0.55
CA VAL A 117 2.22 12.71 0.14
C VAL A 117 2.30 11.56 1.14
N MET A 118 3.06 10.50 0.86
CA MET A 118 3.32 9.41 1.81
C MET A 118 4.06 9.91 3.05
N ALA A 119 5.11 10.71 2.87
CA ALA A 119 5.87 11.30 3.97
C ALA A 119 5.03 12.25 4.84
N LEU A 120 4.17 13.06 4.20
CA LEU A 120 3.27 13.98 4.92
C LEU A 120 2.12 13.25 5.64
N ALA A 121 1.78 12.03 5.21
CA ALA A 121 0.74 11.23 5.84
C ALA A 121 1.24 10.41 7.04
N ALA A 122 2.54 10.25 7.19
CA ALA A 122 3.18 9.48 8.25
C ALA A 122 3.24 10.25 9.55
#